data_4bcfee3b1781aea18d9bf1c0331d97a9
#
_entry.id   4bcfee3b1781aea18d9bf1c0331d97a9
#
_cell.length_a   1.000
_cell.length_b   1.000
_cell.length_c   1.000
_cell.angle_alpha   90.00
_cell.angle_beta   90.00
_cell.angle_gamma   90.00
#
_symmetry.space_group_name_H-M   'P 1'
#
loop_
_entity.id
_entity.type
_entity.pdbx_description
1 polymer ?
#
loop_
_entity_poly.entity_id
_entity_poly.type
_entity_poly.pdbx_seq_one_letter_code
_entity_poly.pdbx_strand_id
1 'polypeptide(L)'
;TADWRARAEVVLGEDAPTWAQHLLDRGATEARLRADDLGLEQIEDLATVVLIEVANRRATWGRWNLHAETMRQIMGVRFATTDDRIRVLDQIVAHAEAESLRLTPDYDRAVPAHYIDGEGNRFQPVDQIAYSSQDILDAEQRLLAHSQGIGGPALTARLVARHTSRKIRGVRLDPDQAVAISRIARSGLTLDLLVGPAGSGKTTALRALHRAWTAAHGRDSVIGLAPSAAAAEVLGGSLGVRAENTAKFLYEHHHGRWNLAAGQLVLVDESSLAGTLALDRIAEHAAEVGAKVVLIGDWAQLSAVETGGAFGMLARRRDQVPELTDVRRFANEWEKTASLGLRHGNTDSLDEYQERGRLLDGDAETMLDSIYEAWRTDRDEGLRTLMIAGTGEMVAQLNERARADLIEAGHVEADGLRLHDGTTAGVGDLVVTRLNDRRLFTGKSRGVMTTARWPCAGWGAATSPSAKHSCCLRSTCVRNSNSATPPRFTALKEPASTPHTRSLTPTFRRGSCSTWR
;
A
#
# COMPACT_ATOMS: atom_id res chain seq x y z
N THR A 1 8.52 -6.38 -34.12
CA THR A 1 9.64 -5.65 -34.79
C THR A 1 9.17 -4.84 -35.99
N ALA A 2 8.24 -5.33 -36.82
CA ALA A 2 7.68 -4.57 -37.96
C ALA A 2 6.82 -3.38 -37.48
N ASP A 3 5.98 -3.60 -36.50
CA ASP A 3 5.14 -2.55 -35.89
C ASP A 3 5.99 -1.43 -35.23
N TRP A 4 7.13 -1.80 -34.65
CA TRP A 4 8.07 -0.82 -34.10
C TRP A 4 8.73 0.05 -35.17
N ARG A 5 9.11 -0.54 -36.30
CA ARG A 5 9.65 0.20 -37.44
C ARG A 5 8.63 1.16 -38.04
N ALA A 6 7.40 0.69 -38.26
CA ALA A 6 6.33 1.52 -38.78
C ALA A 6 6.03 2.72 -37.86
N ARG A 7 6.06 2.54 -36.54
CA ARG A 7 5.91 3.64 -35.58
C ARG A 7 7.11 4.61 -35.58
N ALA A 8 8.32 4.08 -35.70
CA ALA A 8 9.51 4.91 -35.78
C ALA A 8 9.51 5.76 -37.07
N GLU A 9 9.08 5.20 -38.18
CA GLU A 9 8.93 5.92 -39.46
C GLU A 9 7.89 7.04 -39.40
N VAL A 10 6.79 6.82 -38.64
CA VAL A 10 5.76 7.86 -38.44
C VAL A 10 6.29 9.02 -37.58
N VAL A 11 7.16 8.74 -36.59
CA VAL A 11 7.67 9.76 -35.66
C VAL A 11 8.92 10.45 -36.17
N LEU A 12 9.81 9.73 -36.87
CA LEU A 12 11.13 10.19 -37.30
C LEU A 12 11.22 10.41 -38.82
N GLY A 13 10.19 10.02 -39.55
CA GLY A 13 10.17 10.12 -41.00
C GLY A 13 11.24 9.26 -41.68
N GLU A 14 11.77 9.72 -42.80
CA GLU A 14 12.83 9.04 -43.56
C GLU A 14 14.15 8.87 -42.78
N ASP A 15 14.31 9.60 -41.70
CA ASP A 15 15.49 9.51 -40.80
C ASP A 15 15.46 8.31 -39.83
N ALA A 16 14.34 7.58 -39.76
CA ALA A 16 14.20 6.45 -38.81
C ALA A 16 15.27 5.36 -38.96
N PRO A 17 15.65 4.93 -40.22
CA PRO A 17 16.73 3.95 -40.40
C PRO A 17 18.09 4.50 -39.97
N THR A 18 18.40 5.74 -40.35
CA THR A 18 19.65 6.43 -40.01
C THR A 18 19.77 6.68 -38.52
N TRP A 19 18.67 7.07 -37.87
CA TRP A 19 18.63 7.23 -36.42
C TRP A 19 18.86 5.90 -35.68
N ALA A 20 18.24 4.82 -36.14
CA ALA A 20 18.46 3.48 -35.57
C ALA A 20 19.92 3.03 -35.74
N GLN A 21 20.53 3.29 -36.93
CA GLN A 21 21.93 2.99 -37.17
C GLN A 21 22.86 3.82 -36.27
N HIS A 22 22.59 5.12 -36.11
CA HIS A 22 23.34 5.97 -35.19
C HIS A 22 23.23 5.52 -33.73
N LEU A 23 22.08 4.98 -33.31
CA LEU A 23 21.95 4.41 -31.98
C LEU A 23 22.78 3.11 -31.79
N LEU A 24 22.82 2.28 -32.83
CA LEU A 24 23.64 1.08 -32.86
C LEU A 24 25.14 1.42 -32.87
N ASP A 25 25.53 2.41 -33.65
CA ASP A 25 26.90 2.88 -33.77
C ASP A 25 27.39 3.57 -32.49
N ARG A 26 26.55 4.36 -31.83
CA ARG A 26 26.84 4.89 -30.47
C ARG A 26 27.00 3.77 -29.44
N GLY A 27 26.18 2.72 -29.52
CA GLY A 27 26.32 1.55 -28.66
C GLY A 27 27.59 0.74 -28.88
N ALA A 28 28.20 0.84 -30.07
CA ALA A 28 29.45 0.16 -30.38
C ALA A 28 30.70 0.87 -29.82
N THR A 29 30.60 2.17 -29.55
CA THR A 29 31.72 3.02 -29.07
C THR A 29 31.73 3.22 -27.56
N GLU A 30 30.66 2.87 -26.83
CA GLU A 30 30.64 2.98 -25.36
C GLU A 30 31.41 1.82 -24.71
N ALA A 31 32.23 2.15 -23.71
CA ALA A 31 32.92 1.16 -22.88
C ALA A 31 31.89 0.17 -22.29
N ARG A 32 32.14 -1.11 -22.47
CA ARG A 32 31.32 -2.20 -21.94
C ARG A 32 32.02 -2.82 -20.78
N LEU A 33 31.34 -2.99 -19.67
CA LEU A 33 31.86 -3.54 -18.43
C LEU A 33 32.03 -5.07 -18.57
N ARG A 34 33.19 -5.60 -18.18
CA ARG A 34 33.40 -7.04 -17.96
C ARG A 34 33.24 -7.36 -16.48
N ALA A 35 32.94 -8.60 -16.17
CA ALA A 35 32.79 -9.01 -14.78
C ALA A 35 34.11 -8.77 -13.98
N ASP A 36 35.26 -8.98 -14.63
CA ASP A 36 36.56 -8.80 -14.00
C ASP A 36 36.99 -7.32 -13.82
N ASP A 37 36.24 -6.39 -14.39
CA ASP A 37 36.44 -4.93 -14.20
C ASP A 37 35.88 -4.44 -12.87
N LEU A 38 35.02 -5.23 -12.20
CA LEU A 38 34.43 -4.92 -10.90
C LEU A 38 35.26 -5.58 -9.79
N GLY A 39 35.80 -4.74 -8.91
CA GLY A 39 36.44 -5.21 -7.69
C GLY A 39 35.43 -5.70 -6.65
N LEU A 40 35.96 -6.45 -5.65
CA LEU A 40 35.15 -6.99 -4.57
C LEU A 40 34.38 -5.88 -3.82
N GLU A 41 35.02 -4.77 -3.50
CA GLU A 41 34.41 -3.62 -2.81
C GLU A 41 33.17 -3.07 -3.57
N GLN A 42 33.24 -2.99 -4.90
CA GLN A 42 32.11 -2.52 -5.72
C GLN A 42 30.96 -3.53 -5.74
N ILE A 43 31.25 -4.82 -5.68
CA ILE A 43 30.22 -5.87 -5.56
C ILE A 43 29.53 -5.79 -4.19
N GLU A 44 30.31 -5.60 -3.12
CA GLU A 44 29.80 -5.42 -1.75
C GLU A 44 28.94 -4.17 -1.61
N ASP A 45 29.37 -3.04 -2.19
CA ASP A 45 28.58 -1.81 -2.23
C ASP A 45 27.22 -2.01 -2.94
N LEU A 46 27.24 -2.67 -4.10
CA LEU A 46 26.01 -2.98 -4.82
C LEU A 46 25.11 -3.96 -4.05
N ALA A 47 25.68 -4.95 -3.39
CA ALA A 47 24.95 -5.88 -2.54
C ALA A 47 24.29 -5.15 -1.35
N THR A 48 24.99 -4.21 -0.74
CA THR A 48 24.44 -3.34 0.33
C THR A 48 23.28 -2.52 -0.18
N VAL A 49 23.38 -1.89 -1.35
CA VAL A 49 22.27 -1.14 -1.97
C VAL A 49 21.07 -2.05 -2.24
N VAL A 50 21.32 -3.25 -2.77
CA VAL A 50 20.26 -4.26 -3.01
C VAL A 50 19.55 -4.62 -1.71
N LEU A 51 20.29 -4.86 -0.63
CA LEU A 51 19.71 -5.19 0.68
C LEU A 51 18.86 -4.04 1.25
N ILE A 52 19.36 -2.81 1.20
CA ILE A 52 18.61 -1.63 1.65
C ILE A 52 17.29 -1.49 0.88
N GLU A 53 17.31 -1.65 -0.44
CA GLU A 53 16.13 -1.53 -1.27
C GLU A 53 15.12 -2.68 -1.05
N VAL A 54 15.63 -3.91 -0.83
CA VAL A 54 14.77 -5.05 -0.49
C VAL A 54 14.18 -4.88 0.91
N ALA A 55 14.97 -4.48 1.91
CA ALA A 55 14.53 -4.25 3.29
C ALA A 55 13.50 -3.13 3.39
N ASN A 56 13.61 -2.08 2.57
CA ASN A 56 12.61 -1.01 2.50
C ASN A 56 11.26 -1.51 1.96
N ARG A 57 11.24 -2.60 1.20
CA ARG A 57 10.04 -3.13 0.54
C ARG A 57 9.47 -4.38 1.19
N ARG A 58 10.28 -5.15 1.93
CA ARG A 58 9.90 -6.45 2.48
C ARG A 58 10.52 -6.68 3.85
N ALA A 59 9.72 -7.21 4.79
CA ALA A 59 10.23 -7.64 6.09
C ALA A 59 11.04 -8.95 5.98
N THR A 60 10.68 -9.79 5.00
CA THR A 60 11.38 -11.03 4.69
C THR A 60 11.52 -11.19 3.18
N TRP A 61 12.58 -11.84 2.76
CA TRP A 61 12.87 -12.10 1.35
C TRP A 61 13.48 -13.47 1.12
N GLY A 62 13.35 -13.97 -0.10
CA GLY A 62 14.08 -15.11 -0.60
C GLY A 62 15.13 -14.68 -1.62
N ARG A 63 15.97 -15.61 -2.06
CA ARG A 63 17.02 -15.39 -3.07
C ARG A 63 16.49 -14.71 -4.34
N TRP A 64 15.29 -15.07 -4.80
CA TRP A 64 14.67 -14.47 -5.99
C TRP A 64 14.33 -12.99 -5.84
N ASN A 65 14.07 -12.54 -4.62
CA ASN A 65 13.85 -11.11 -4.37
C ASN A 65 15.17 -10.33 -4.48
N LEU A 66 16.27 -10.88 -3.98
CA LEU A 66 17.60 -10.31 -4.15
C LEU A 66 17.99 -10.27 -5.63
N HIS A 67 17.77 -11.37 -6.35
CA HIS A 67 18.01 -11.45 -7.79
C HIS A 67 17.22 -10.40 -8.58
N ALA A 68 15.92 -10.26 -8.32
CA ALA A 68 15.08 -9.28 -8.99
C ALA A 68 15.51 -7.83 -8.71
N GLU A 69 15.93 -7.54 -7.49
CA GLU A 69 16.42 -6.21 -7.13
C GLU A 69 17.80 -5.93 -7.74
N THR A 70 18.72 -6.89 -7.69
CA THR A 70 20.01 -6.79 -8.37
C THR A 70 19.84 -6.48 -9.84
N MET A 71 18.90 -7.16 -10.53
CA MET A 71 18.59 -6.86 -11.93
C MET A 71 18.13 -5.42 -12.15
N ARG A 72 17.37 -4.85 -11.21
CA ARG A 72 16.95 -3.44 -11.28
C ARG A 72 18.14 -2.49 -11.11
N GLN A 73 19.03 -2.78 -10.16
CA GLN A 73 20.19 -1.93 -9.89
C GLN A 73 21.17 -1.91 -11.05
N ILE A 74 21.38 -3.05 -11.72
CA ILE A 74 22.29 -3.15 -12.87
C ILE A 74 21.61 -2.92 -14.23
N MET A 75 20.32 -2.53 -14.28
CA MET A 75 19.56 -2.38 -15.53
C MET A 75 20.16 -1.34 -16.47
N GLY A 76 20.76 -0.28 -15.93
CA GLY A 76 21.44 0.78 -16.71
C GLY A 76 22.87 0.44 -17.13
N VAL A 77 23.42 -0.67 -16.66
CA VAL A 77 24.82 -1.05 -16.92
C VAL A 77 24.92 -1.84 -18.22
N ARG A 78 25.87 -1.47 -19.08
CA ARG A 78 26.16 -2.18 -20.33
C ARG A 78 27.32 -3.14 -20.14
N PHE A 79 27.04 -4.42 -20.18
CA PHE A 79 28.03 -5.48 -20.08
C PHE A 79 28.60 -5.86 -21.46
N ALA A 80 29.84 -6.35 -21.48
CA ALA A 80 30.50 -6.80 -22.69
C ALA A 80 29.81 -8.05 -23.28
N THR A 81 29.44 -9.00 -22.41
CA THR A 81 28.72 -10.23 -22.77
C THR A 81 27.56 -10.49 -21.81
N THR A 82 26.67 -11.41 -22.20
CA THR A 82 25.59 -11.89 -21.32
C THR A 82 26.17 -12.63 -20.11
N ASP A 83 27.26 -13.38 -20.31
CA ASP A 83 27.92 -14.13 -19.25
C ASP A 83 28.57 -13.22 -18.20
N ASP A 84 29.13 -12.08 -18.62
CA ASP A 84 29.62 -11.07 -17.68
C ASP A 84 28.48 -10.52 -16.80
N ARG A 85 27.33 -10.25 -17.42
CA ARG A 85 26.14 -9.79 -16.68
C ARG A 85 25.65 -10.82 -15.67
N ILE A 86 25.59 -12.10 -16.06
CA ILE A 86 25.15 -13.18 -15.19
C ILE A 86 26.16 -13.35 -14.03
N ARG A 87 27.46 -13.39 -14.30
CA ARG A 87 28.48 -13.50 -13.25
C ARG A 87 28.41 -12.37 -12.24
N VAL A 88 28.30 -11.12 -12.68
CA VAL A 88 28.16 -9.98 -11.77
C VAL A 88 26.88 -10.07 -10.95
N LEU A 89 25.76 -10.45 -11.57
CA LEU A 89 24.50 -10.64 -10.89
C LEU A 89 24.61 -11.71 -9.80
N ASP A 90 25.17 -12.87 -10.12
CA ASP A 90 25.34 -13.97 -9.17
C ASP A 90 26.27 -13.59 -8.01
N GLN A 91 27.33 -12.83 -8.27
CA GLN A 91 28.23 -12.33 -7.23
C GLN A 91 27.50 -11.38 -6.28
N ILE A 92 26.75 -10.39 -6.79
CA ILE A 92 25.99 -9.44 -5.96
C ILE A 92 24.94 -10.20 -5.13
N VAL A 93 24.20 -11.12 -5.75
CA VAL A 93 23.19 -11.92 -5.04
C VAL A 93 23.82 -12.77 -3.94
N ALA A 94 24.97 -13.41 -4.21
CA ALA A 94 25.66 -14.23 -3.22
C ALA A 94 26.15 -13.39 -2.02
N HIS A 95 26.68 -12.20 -2.25
CA HIS A 95 27.08 -11.29 -1.17
C HIS A 95 25.86 -10.79 -0.39
N ALA A 96 24.77 -10.36 -1.08
CA ALA A 96 23.55 -9.92 -0.42
C ALA A 96 22.88 -11.04 0.39
N GLU A 97 22.97 -12.30 -0.08
CA GLU A 97 22.48 -13.46 0.66
C GLU A 97 23.31 -13.74 1.90
N ALA A 98 24.65 -13.67 1.80
CA ALA A 98 25.57 -13.87 2.91
C ALA A 98 25.41 -12.82 4.03
N GLU A 99 25.12 -11.57 3.67
CA GLU A 99 24.85 -10.47 4.61
C GLU A 99 23.41 -10.50 5.16
N SER A 100 22.53 -11.30 4.57
CA SER A 100 21.14 -11.45 5.04
C SER A 100 21.07 -12.37 6.25
N LEU A 101 20.21 -12.00 7.21
CA LEU A 101 19.92 -12.86 8.36
C LEU A 101 18.97 -13.98 7.94
N ARG A 102 19.44 -15.22 7.97
CA ARG A 102 18.62 -16.38 7.66
C ARG A 102 17.62 -16.66 8.77
N LEU A 103 16.31 -16.64 8.45
CA LEU A 103 15.23 -16.92 9.39
C LEU A 103 14.81 -18.40 9.37
N THR A 104 14.97 -19.07 8.23
CA THR A 104 14.66 -20.49 8.12
C THR A 104 15.71 -21.29 8.86
N PRO A 105 15.35 -22.06 9.92
CA PRO A 105 16.31 -22.84 10.69
C PRO A 105 16.99 -23.89 9.80
N ASP A 106 18.27 -24.16 10.06
CA ASP A 106 18.90 -25.38 9.57
C ASP A 106 18.38 -26.55 10.40
N TYR A 107 17.49 -27.34 9.78
CA TYR A 107 17.05 -28.56 10.42
C TYR A 107 18.18 -29.59 10.40
N ASP A 108 18.82 -29.78 11.52
CA ASP A 108 19.86 -30.79 11.74
C ASP A 108 19.28 -32.22 11.90
N ARG A 109 18.12 -32.48 11.30
CA ARG A 109 17.52 -33.82 11.30
C ARG A 109 18.17 -34.64 10.19
N ALA A 110 18.55 -35.86 10.54
CA ALA A 110 18.98 -36.87 9.56
C ALA A 110 17.89 -37.02 8.49
N VAL A 111 18.19 -36.56 7.28
CA VAL A 111 17.31 -36.67 6.13
C VAL A 111 17.63 -38.01 5.47
N PRO A 112 16.63 -38.86 5.13
CA PRO A 112 16.87 -40.09 4.36
C PRO A 112 17.61 -39.79 3.07
N ALA A 113 18.56 -40.65 2.70
CA ALA A 113 19.48 -40.43 1.58
C ALA A 113 18.76 -40.14 0.23
N HIS A 114 17.54 -40.62 0.05
CA HIS A 114 16.77 -40.36 -1.17
C HIS A 114 16.20 -38.93 -1.30
N TYR A 115 16.31 -38.12 -0.23
CA TYR A 115 16.01 -36.68 -0.23
C TYR A 115 17.26 -35.79 -0.25
N ILE A 116 18.42 -36.40 -0.52
CA ILE A 116 19.69 -35.70 -0.67
C ILE A 116 20.09 -35.79 -2.15
N ASP A 117 20.39 -34.65 -2.78
CA ASP A 117 20.85 -34.64 -4.17
C ASP A 117 22.29 -35.14 -4.29
N GLY A 118 22.80 -35.29 -5.53
CA GLY A 118 24.15 -35.75 -5.80
C GLY A 118 25.26 -34.83 -5.30
N GLU A 119 24.92 -33.59 -4.87
CA GLU A 119 25.82 -32.60 -4.31
C GLU A 119 25.74 -32.54 -2.77
N GLY A 120 24.93 -33.39 -2.16
CA GLY A 120 24.75 -33.44 -0.71
C GLY A 120 23.73 -32.44 -0.15
N ASN A 121 23.02 -31.71 -1.02
CA ASN A 121 21.99 -30.79 -0.60
C ASN A 121 20.69 -31.52 -0.25
N ARG A 122 20.07 -31.11 0.84
CA ARG A 122 18.76 -31.60 1.23
C ARG A 122 17.70 -31.07 0.25
N PHE A 123 16.71 -31.88 -0.02
CA PHE A 123 15.57 -31.47 -0.86
C PHE A 123 14.76 -30.39 -0.13
N GLN A 124 15.29 -29.18 -0.10
CA GLN A 124 14.56 -27.99 0.31
C GLN A 124 14.27 -27.19 -0.95
N PRO A 125 13.00 -26.85 -1.23
CA PRO A 125 12.72 -25.92 -2.30
C PRO A 125 13.49 -24.63 -2.02
N VAL A 126 14.29 -24.19 -2.98
CA VAL A 126 15.15 -22.99 -2.89
C VAL A 126 14.32 -21.75 -2.48
N ASP A 127 13.02 -21.78 -2.80
CA ASP A 127 12.07 -20.71 -2.51
C ASP A 127 11.57 -20.69 -1.05
N GLN A 128 11.94 -21.65 -0.20
CA GLN A 128 11.50 -21.74 1.19
C GLN A 128 12.48 -21.12 2.20
N ILE A 129 13.68 -20.74 1.75
CA ILE A 129 14.63 -20.06 2.63
C ILE A 129 14.22 -18.59 2.73
N ALA A 130 13.80 -18.19 3.92
CA ALA A 130 13.45 -16.82 4.24
C ALA A 130 14.63 -16.13 4.94
N TYR A 131 14.89 -14.94 4.50
CA TYR A 131 15.89 -14.03 5.07
C TYR A 131 15.23 -12.76 5.58
N SER A 132 15.92 -12.02 6.45
CA SER A 132 15.62 -10.67 6.89
C SER A 132 16.93 -9.89 7.06
N SER A 133 16.88 -8.69 7.64
CA SER A 133 18.07 -7.96 8.07
C SER A 133 18.06 -7.74 9.59
N GLN A 134 19.25 -7.54 10.14
CA GLN A 134 19.39 -7.17 11.55
C GLN A 134 18.69 -5.84 11.84
N ASP A 135 18.75 -4.88 10.91
CA ASP A 135 18.09 -3.56 11.03
C ASP A 135 16.58 -3.68 11.24
N ILE A 136 15.92 -4.62 10.54
CA ILE A 136 14.48 -4.84 10.70
C ILE A 136 14.18 -5.41 12.10
N LEU A 137 14.96 -6.39 12.56
CA LEU A 137 14.77 -6.98 13.88
C LEU A 137 15.04 -5.95 15.00
N ASP A 138 16.08 -5.14 14.83
CA ASP A 138 16.41 -4.07 15.78
C ASP A 138 15.31 -3.01 15.80
N ALA A 139 14.74 -2.66 14.64
CA ALA A 139 13.60 -1.75 14.54
C ALA A 139 12.35 -2.31 15.24
N GLU A 140 12.06 -3.60 15.05
CA GLU A 140 10.96 -4.27 15.76
C GLU A 140 11.17 -4.25 17.27
N GLN A 141 12.40 -4.49 17.73
CA GLN A 141 12.75 -4.45 19.15
C GLN A 141 12.64 -3.03 19.73
N ARG A 142 13.12 -1.99 19.00
CA ARG A 142 12.96 -0.58 19.42
C ARG A 142 11.49 -0.18 19.49
N LEU A 143 10.70 -0.52 18.48
CA LEU A 143 9.25 -0.26 18.49
C LEU A 143 8.55 -0.91 19.68
N LEU A 144 8.91 -2.15 20.01
CA LEU A 144 8.38 -2.85 21.18
C LEU A 144 8.79 -2.11 22.48
N ALA A 145 10.04 -1.70 22.61
CA ALA A 145 10.53 -0.93 23.75
C ALA A 145 9.79 0.41 23.89
N HIS A 146 9.59 1.16 22.81
CA HIS A 146 8.81 2.41 22.81
C HIS A 146 7.34 2.17 23.20
N SER A 147 6.76 1.03 22.83
CA SER A 147 5.38 0.69 23.17
C SER A 147 5.17 0.31 24.65
N GLN A 148 6.25 0.03 25.35
CA GLN A 148 6.28 -0.31 26.80
C GLN A 148 6.91 0.80 27.64
N GLY A 149 7.70 1.67 27.03
CA GLY A 149 8.45 2.73 27.67
C GLY A 149 7.56 3.88 28.13
N ILE A 150 7.69 4.28 29.39
CA ILE A 150 7.06 5.47 29.98
C ILE A 150 8.01 6.65 29.77
N GLY A 151 7.51 7.75 29.21
CA GLY A 151 8.30 8.95 28.89
C GLY A 151 7.59 9.88 27.92
N GLY A 152 6.45 9.41 27.38
CA GLY A 152 5.60 10.24 26.53
C GLY A 152 4.68 11.18 27.33
N PRO A 153 4.20 12.25 26.71
CA PRO A 153 3.25 13.16 27.33
C PRO A 153 1.92 12.46 27.65
N ALA A 154 1.32 12.83 28.78
CA ALA A 154 0.04 12.29 29.24
C ALA A 154 -0.90 13.41 29.68
N LEU A 155 -2.19 13.21 29.47
CA LEU A 155 -3.23 14.14 29.88
C LEU A 155 -3.82 13.77 31.25
N THR A 156 -4.31 14.76 31.98
CA THR A 156 -5.00 14.54 33.26
C THR A 156 -6.36 13.86 33.05
N ALA A 157 -6.75 12.99 33.99
CA ALA A 157 -8.04 12.28 33.95
C ALA A 157 -9.23 13.24 33.79
N ARG A 158 -9.19 14.40 34.50
CA ARG A 158 -10.26 15.41 34.43
C ARG A 158 -10.42 16.02 33.04
N LEU A 159 -9.32 16.31 32.35
CA LEU A 159 -9.34 16.86 31.01
C LEU A 159 -9.89 15.84 30.01
N VAL A 160 -9.42 14.59 30.07
CA VAL A 160 -9.88 13.51 29.20
C VAL A 160 -11.36 13.27 29.40
N ALA A 161 -11.84 13.10 30.65
CA ALA A 161 -13.26 12.89 30.95
C ALA A 161 -14.13 14.03 30.41
N ARG A 162 -13.68 15.30 30.51
CA ARG A 162 -14.40 16.44 29.96
C ARG A 162 -14.61 16.35 28.44
N HIS A 163 -13.64 15.80 27.71
CA HIS A 163 -13.70 15.73 26.24
C HIS A 163 -14.34 14.44 25.72
N THR A 164 -14.24 13.34 26.44
CA THR A 164 -14.87 12.06 26.09
C THR A 164 -16.39 12.05 26.40
N SER A 165 -16.84 12.79 27.41
CA SER A 165 -18.28 12.89 27.74
C SER A 165 -19.07 13.84 26.84
N ARG A 166 -18.40 14.74 26.09
CA ARG A 166 -19.07 15.72 25.23
C ARG A 166 -19.41 15.14 23.86
N LYS A 167 -20.56 15.55 23.33
CA LYS A 167 -20.94 15.25 21.94
C LYS A 167 -19.93 15.84 20.95
N ILE A 168 -19.56 15.05 19.96
CA ILE A 168 -18.69 15.43 18.86
C ILE A 168 -19.53 15.44 17.58
N ARG A 169 -19.80 16.62 17.01
CA ARG A 169 -20.72 16.79 15.87
C ARG A 169 -22.09 16.12 16.10
N GLY A 170 -22.63 16.25 17.31
CA GLY A 170 -23.92 15.70 17.69
C GLY A 170 -23.89 14.24 18.20
N VAL A 171 -22.78 13.52 18.01
CA VAL A 171 -22.62 12.11 18.38
C VAL A 171 -21.85 12.01 19.71
N ARG A 172 -22.27 11.13 20.61
CA ARG A 172 -21.51 10.74 21.80
C ARG A 172 -20.54 9.61 21.45
N LEU A 173 -19.40 9.58 22.14
CA LEU A 173 -18.53 8.42 22.10
C LEU A 173 -19.23 7.25 22.77
N ASP A 174 -18.99 6.07 22.21
CA ASP A 174 -19.39 4.84 22.87
C ASP A 174 -18.47 4.53 24.05
N PRO A 175 -18.94 3.68 24.96
CA PRO A 175 -18.14 3.30 26.13
C PRO A 175 -16.76 2.76 25.79
N ASP A 176 -16.65 1.88 24.77
CA ASP A 176 -15.38 1.30 24.31
C ASP A 176 -14.45 2.38 23.72
N GLN A 177 -14.98 3.30 22.90
CA GLN A 177 -14.24 4.43 22.36
C GLN A 177 -13.74 5.37 23.46
N ALA A 178 -14.60 5.68 24.45
CA ALA A 178 -14.24 6.53 25.57
C ALA A 178 -13.15 5.92 26.44
N VAL A 179 -13.24 4.61 26.71
CA VAL A 179 -12.22 3.85 27.45
C VAL A 179 -10.91 3.81 26.69
N ALA A 180 -10.92 3.45 25.41
CA ALA A 180 -9.73 3.40 24.55
C ALA A 180 -9.00 4.74 24.53
N ILE A 181 -9.71 5.83 24.26
CA ILE A 181 -9.13 7.18 24.23
C ILE A 181 -8.62 7.61 25.62
N SER A 182 -9.33 7.28 26.69
CA SER A 182 -8.88 7.58 28.04
C SER A 182 -7.57 6.87 28.40
N ARG A 183 -7.42 5.61 27.98
CA ARG A 183 -6.18 4.85 28.17
C ARG A 183 -5.02 5.46 27.41
N ILE A 184 -5.18 5.70 26.09
CA ILE A 184 -4.16 6.28 25.24
C ILE A 184 -3.72 7.66 25.75
N ALA A 185 -4.68 8.53 26.06
CA ALA A 185 -4.37 9.89 26.51
C ALA A 185 -3.64 9.97 27.84
N ARG A 186 -3.77 8.95 28.70
CA ARG A 186 -3.24 8.93 30.06
C ARG A 186 -2.08 7.97 30.30
N SER A 187 -1.74 7.13 29.32
CA SER A 187 -0.77 6.06 29.50
C SER A 187 0.64 6.55 29.85
N GLY A 188 1.05 7.73 29.39
CA GLY A 188 2.43 8.18 29.50
C GLY A 188 3.42 7.40 28.63
N LEU A 189 2.95 6.48 27.78
CA LEU A 189 3.79 5.75 26.84
C LEU A 189 4.23 6.63 25.69
N THR A 190 5.43 6.41 25.19
CA THR A 190 5.95 7.13 24.00
C THR A 190 5.25 6.68 22.74
N LEU A 191 4.90 5.40 22.65
CA LEU A 191 4.14 4.81 21.56
C LEU A 191 2.93 4.05 22.08
N ASP A 192 1.75 4.39 21.58
CA ASP A 192 0.51 3.69 21.86
C ASP A 192 -0.12 3.10 20.60
N LEU A 193 -1.04 2.19 20.78
CA LEU A 193 -1.81 1.58 19.70
C LEU A 193 -3.30 1.86 19.87
N LEU A 194 -4.02 1.97 18.76
CA LEU A 194 -5.49 1.90 18.70
C LEU A 194 -5.87 0.89 17.63
N VAL A 195 -6.35 -0.26 18.06
CA VAL A 195 -6.85 -1.31 17.16
C VAL A 195 -8.33 -1.12 16.94
N GLY A 196 -8.79 -1.36 15.71
CA GLY A 196 -10.22 -1.38 15.43
C GLY A 196 -10.52 -1.74 13.98
N PRO A 197 -11.52 -2.57 13.75
CA PRO A 197 -11.97 -2.93 12.40
C PRO A 197 -12.44 -1.69 11.61
N ALA A 198 -12.58 -1.87 10.31
CA ALA A 198 -13.15 -0.85 9.46
C ALA A 198 -14.61 -0.58 9.89
N GLY A 199 -14.96 0.70 10.10
CA GLY A 199 -16.31 1.07 10.56
C GLY A 199 -16.54 1.06 12.08
N SER A 200 -15.51 0.80 12.89
CA SER A 200 -15.60 0.88 14.37
C SER A 200 -15.63 2.31 14.94
N GLY A 201 -15.61 3.32 14.09
CA GLY A 201 -15.66 4.71 14.54
C GLY A 201 -14.32 5.27 15.00
N LYS A 202 -13.17 4.72 14.56
CA LYS A 202 -11.81 5.23 14.84
C LYS A 202 -11.72 6.74 14.70
N THR A 203 -12.23 7.29 13.61
CA THR A 203 -12.19 8.75 13.35
C THR A 203 -12.93 9.57 14.40
N THR A 204 -14.06 9.05 14.94
CA THR A 204 -14.83 9.71 16.01
C THR A 204 -14.04 9.70 17.32
N ALA A 205 -13.44 8.56 17.65
CA ALA A 205 -12.56 8.41 18.80
C ALA A 205 -11.34 9.35 18.71
N LEU A 206 -10.67 9.40 17.55
CA LEU A 206 -9.52 10.28 17.32
C LEU A 206 -9.89 11.78 17.40
N ARG A 207 -11.10 12.18 17.02
CA ARG A 207 -11.57 13.56 17.22
C ARG A 207 -11.66 13.94 18.70
N ALA A 208 -12.06 13.00 19.56
CA ALA A 208 -12.07 13.23 20.99
C ALA A 208 -10.66 13.39 21.55
N LEU A 209 -9.75 12.52 21.14
CA LEU A 209 -8.34 12.58 21.50
C LEU A 209 -7.70 13.91 21.04
N HIS A 210 -7.90 14.27 19.78
CA HIS A 210 -7.44 15.54 19.21
C HIS A 210 -7.92 16.75 20.03
N ARG A 211 -9.20 16.81 20.37
CA ARG A 211 -9.76 17.92 21.18
C ARG A 211 -9.16 17.98 22.58
N ALA A 212 -9.00 16.83 23.23
CA ALA A 212 -8.40 16.76 24.55
C ALA A 212 -6.93 17.19 24.51
N TRP A 213 -6.20 16.74 23.48
CA TRP A 213 -4.78 17.05 23.31
C TRP A 213 -4.55 18.52 23.00
N THR A 214 -5.31 19.07 22.06
CA THR A 214 -5.26 20.49 21.69
C THR A 214 -5.61 21.41 22.86
N ALA A 215 -6.53 20.99 23.73
CA ALA A 215 -6.88 21.74 24.93
C ALA A 215 -5.74 21.79 25.97
N ALA A 216 -4.84 20.80 25.98
CA ALA A 216 -3.70 20.75 26.88
C ALA A 216 -2.44 21.41 26.29
N HIS A 217 -2.16 21.18 25.01
CA HIS A 217 -0.88 21.50 24.39
C HIS A 217 -0.95 22.55 23.27
N GLY A 218 -2.15 23.07 22.96
CA GLY A 218 -2.34 24.10 21.93
C GLY A 218 -2.77 23.53 20.56
N ARG A 219 -3.07 24.45 19.62
CA ARG A 219 -3.75 24.12 18.36
C ARG A 219 -2.95 23.19 17.43
N ASP A 220 -1.64 23.39 17.35
CA ASP A 220 -0.77 22.66 16.42
C ASP A 220 -0.06 21.45 17.07
N SER A 221 -0.55 21.04 18.24
CA SER A 221 0.02 19.93 19.00
C SER A 221 -0.34 18.54 18.46
N VAL A 222 -1.18 18.43 17.43
CA VAL A 222 -1.57 17.14 16.83
C VAL A 222 -1.28 17.18 15.34
N ILE A 223 -0.55 16.16 14.86
CA ILE A 223 -0.29 15.95 13.44
C ILE A 223 -0.76 14.55 13.02
N GLY A 224 -1.09 14.41 11.74
CA GLY A 224 -1.53 13.14 11.15
C GLY A 224 -0.52 12.63 10.14
N LEU A 225 -0.25 11.34 10.18
CA LEU A 225 0.54 10.63 9.19
C LEU A 225 -0.25 9.43 8.66
N ALA A 226 -0.02 9.06 7.41
CA ALA A 226 -0.57 7.83 6.84
C ALA A 226 0.35 7.29 5.74
N PRO A 227 0.31 5.99 5.41
CA PRO A 227 1.16 5.40 4.36
C PRO A 227 0.91 5.99 2.96
N SER A 228 -0.29 6.47 2.68
CA SER A 228 -0.64 7.08 1.40
C SER A 228 -1.05 8.54 1.53
N ALA A 229 -0.80 9.33 0.47
CA ALA A 229 -1.19 10.74 0.43
C ALA A 229 -2.72 10.93 0.51
N ALA A 230 -3.49 10.01 -0.05
CA ALA A 230 -4.95 10.05 0.00
C ALA A 230 -5.49 9.76 1.42
N ALA A 231 -4.92 8.78 2.11
CA ALA A 231 -5.27 8.50 3.50
C ALA A 231 -4.89 9.68 4.41
N ALA A 232 -3.73 10.28 4.19
CA ALA A 232 -3.29 11.48 4.92
C ALA A 232 -4.25 12.67 4.70
N GLU A 233 -4.70 12.91 3.46
CA GLU A 233 -5.68 13.96 3.15
C GLU A 233 -7.01 13.72 3.87
N VAL A 234 -7.51 12.49 3.85
CA VAL A 234 -8.73 12.10 4.57
C VAL A 234 -8.58 12.29 6.07
N LEU A 235 -7.44 11.86 6.65
CA LEU A 235 -7.14 12.05 8.07
C LEU A 235 -7.11 13.54 8.43
N GLY A 236 -6.34 14.34 7.67
CA GLY A 236 -6.22 15.78 7.87
C GLY A 236 -7.56 16.50 7.76
N GLY A 237 -8.35 16.23 6.73
CA GLY A 237 -9.69 16.80 6.53
C GLY A 237 -10.68 16.39 7.60
N SER A 238 -10.60 15.15 8.09
CA SER A 238 -11.52 14.63 9.12
C SER A 238 -11.27 15.22 10.50
N LEU A 239 -10.00 15.43 10.87
CA LEU A 239 -9.58 15.94 12.17
C LEU A 239 -9.33 17.45 12.18
N GLY A 240 -9.07 18.06 11.04
CA GLY A 240 -8.65 19.48 10.93
C GLY A 240 -7.20 19.69 11.37
N VAL A 241 -6.33 18.72 11.15
CA VAL A 241 -4.91 18.75 11.50
C VAL A 241 -4.03 18.76 10.25
N ARG A 242 -2.79 19.22 10.40
CA ARG A 242 -1.78 19.02 9.37
C ARG A 242 -1.51 17.53 9.21
N ALA A 243 -1.62 17.02 7.99
CA ALA A 243 -1.37 15.62 7.72
C ALA A 243 -0.59 15.43 6.41
N GLU A 244 0.25 14.38 6.37
CA GLU A 244 1.05 14.04 5.19
C GLU A 244 1.35 12.53 5.16
N ASN A 245 1.81 12.01 4.02
CA ASN A 245 2.25 10.63 3.98
C ASN A 245 3.58 10.44 4.72
N THR A 246 3.77 9.23 5.27
CA THR A 246 4.93 8.88 6.11
C THR A 246 6.26 9.09 5.38
N ALA A 247 6.38 8.67 4.13
CA ALA A 247 7.62 8.81 3.35
C ALA A 247 8.00 10.28 3.15
N LYS A 248 7.01 11.15 2.86
CA LYS A 248 7.27 12.57 2.71
C LYS A 248 7.59 13.23 4.05
N PHE A 249 6.91 12.86 5.13
CA PHE A 249 7.25 13.36 6.45
C PHE A 249 8.71 13.06 6.80
N LEU A 250 9.16 11.81 6.64
CA LEU A 250 10.54 11.40 6.90
C LEU A 250 11.54 12.14 6.00
N TYR A 251 11.20 12.32 4.71
CA TYR A 251 12.02 13.11 3.79
C TYR A 251 12.14 14.58 4.23
N GLU A 252 11.05 15.24 4.58
CA GLU A 252 11.05 16.63 5.04
C GLU A 252 11.76 16.79 6.39
N HIS A 253 11.61 15.80 7.28
CA HIS A 253 12.31 15.75 8.57
C HIS A 253 13.82 15.63 8.39
N HIS A 254 14.29 14.69 7.55
CA HIS A 254 15.71 14.51 7.24
C HIS A 254 16.37 15.79 6.70
N HIS A 255 15.60 16.64 6.00
CA HIS A 255 16.08 17.94 5.50
C HIS A 255 15.83 19.10 6.45
N GLY A 256 15.43 18.85 7.69
CA GLY A 256 15.18 19.89 8.70
C GLY A 256 13.96 20.80 8.42
N ARG A 257 13.11 20.43 7.44
CA ARG A 257 11.96 21.25 7.04
C ARG A 257 10.68 20.94 7.81
N TRP A 258 10.63 19.81 8.50
CA TRP A 258 9.52 19.43 9.37
C TRP A 258 10.02 18.67 10.59
N ASN A 259 10.17 19.36 11.69
CA ASN A 259 10.58 18.80 12.96
C ASN A 259 9.37 18.59 13.87
N LEU A 260 9.43 17.55 14.71
CA LEU A 260 8.49 17.34 15.80
C LEU A 260 8.85 18.25 16.98
N ALA A 261 7.88 18.48 17.85
CA ALA A 261 8.07 19.29 19.05
C ALA A 261 7.63 18.53 20.31
N ALA A 262 8.19 18.91 21.46
CA ALA A 262 7.83 18.36 22.75
C ALA A 262 6.31 18.49 23.02
N GLY A 263 5.71 17.44 23.55
CA GLY A 263 4.28 17.39 23.84
C GLY A 263 3.37 17.19 22.62
N GLN A 264 3.91 17.10 21.40
CA GLN A 264 3.11 16.78 20.21
C GLN A 264 2.56 15.35 20.24
N LEU A 265 1.39 15.18 19.61
CA LEU A 265 0.77 13.91 19.33
C LEU A 265 0.85 13.60 17.84
N VAL A 266 1.52 12.54 17.49
CA VAL A 266 1.63 12.02 16.12
C VAL A 266 0.65 10.88 15.94
N LEU A 267 -0.39 11.07 15.13
CA LEU A 267 -1.37 10.05 14.78
C LEU A 267 -0.96 9.40 13.47
N VAL A 268 -0.64 8.10 13.49
CA VAL A 268 -0.31 7.33 12.28
C VAL A 268 -1.50 6.45 11.94
N ASP A 269 -2.31 6.85 10.98
CA ASP A 269 -3.49 6.08 10.53
C ASP A 269 -3.09 5.04 9.47
N GLU A 270 -3.85 3.96 9.36
CA GLU A 270 -3.57 2.81 8.50
C GLU A 270 -2.17 2.22 8.75
N SER A 271 -1.73 2.20 10.03
CA SER A 271 -0.38 1.75 10.41
C SER A 271 -0.09 0.29 10.06
N SER A 272 -1.12 -0.55 9.86
CA SER A 272 -0.97 -1.92 9.35
C SER A 272 -0.37 -1.96 7.93
N LEU A 273 -0.48 -0.85 7.17
CA LEU A 273 0.06 -0.69 5.82
C LEU A 273 1.41 0.07 5.80
N ALA A 274 1.91 0.52 6.95
CA ALA A 274 3.18 1.22 7.03
C ALA A 274 4.34 0.24 7.22
N GLY A 275 5.49 0.54 6.61
CA GLY A 275 6.70 -0.26 6.76
C GLY A 275 7.29 -0.16 8.18
N THR A 276 7.86 -1.26 8.68
CA THR A 276 8.47 -1.36 10.02
C THR A 276 9.53 -0.28 10.23
N LEU A 277 10.47 -0.12 9.30
CA LEU A 277 11.53 0.88 9.38
C LEU A 277 11.01 2.32 9.38
N ALA A 278 9.90 2.59 8.67
CA ALA A 278 9.29 3.91 8.67
C ALA A 278 8.61 4.22 10.01
N LEU A 279 7.91 3.24 10.60
CA LEU A 279 7.29 3.37 11.91
C LEU A 279 8.34 3.56 13.02
N ASP A 280 9.45 2.82 12.94
CA ASP A 280 10.57 2.91 13.87
C ASP A 280 11.19 4.32 13.87
N ARG A 281 11.54 4.85 12.70
CA ARG A 281 12.07 6.21 12.57
C ARG A 281 11.12 7.28 13.11
N ILE A 282 9.81 7.14 12.86
CA ILE A 282 8.80 8.07 13.40
C ILE A 282 8.75 8.00 14.92
N ALA A 283 8.81 6.79 15.50
CA ALA A 283 8.78 6.57 16.94
C ALA A 283 10.06 7.11 17.62
N GLU A 284 11.21 6.87 17.02
CA GLU A 284 12.50 7.37 17.48
C GLU A 284 12.53 8.91 17.50
N HIS A 285 12.19 9.57 16.40
CA HIS A 285 12.13 11.05 16.33
C HIS A 285 11.13 11.65 17.31
N ALA A 286 10.00 10.98 17.55
CA ALA A 286 9.03 11.43 18.54
C ALA A 286 9.57 11.27 19.98
N ALA A 287 10.25 10.16 20.27
CA ALA A 287 10.83 9.91 21.59
C ALA A 287 11.95 10.90 21.93
N GLU A 288 12.82 11.23 20.96
CA GLU A 288 13.93 12.18 21.10
C GLU A 288 13.46 13.57 21.57
N VAL A 289 12.31 14.01 21.08
CA VAL A 289 11.77 15.36 21.42
C VAL A 289 10.71 15.33 22.52
N GLY A 290 10.36 14.17 23.07
CA GLY A 290 9.29 14.04 24.05
C GLY A 290 7.88 14.23 23.45
N ALA A 291 7.66 13.78 22.23
CA ALA A 291 6.35 13.66 21.60
C ALA A 291 5.76 12.27 21.83
N LYS A 292 4.48 12.08 21.51
CA LYS A 292 3.78 10.80 21.61
C LYS A 292 3.32 10.33 20.24
N VAL A 293 3.55 9.05 19.94
CA VAL A 293 3.02 8.40 18.74
C VAL A 293 1.82 7.53 19.09
N VAL A 294 0.77 7.57 18.27
CA VAL A 294 -0.34 6.61 18.32
C VAL A 294 -0.46 5.97 16.95
N LEU A 295 -0.23 4.66 16.91
CA LEU A 295 -0.44 3.84 15.72
C LEU A 295 -1.90 3.39 15.68
N ILE A 296 -2.57 3.69 14.59
CA ILE A 296 -3.99 3.36 14.38
C ILE A 296 -4.09 2.39 13.21
N GLY A 297 -4.74 1.26 13.41
CA GLY A 297 -4.84 0.25 12.36
C GLY A 297 -5.74 -0.92 12.74
N ASP A 298 -5.68 -1.93 11.88
CA ASP A 298 -6.36 -3.20 12.08
C ASP A 298 -5.40 -4.33 11.69
N TRP A 299 -4.99 -5.14 12.64
CA TRP A 299 -4.06 -6.25 12.41
C TRP A 299 -4.66 -7.38 11.58
N ALA A 300 -5.99 -7.47 11.50
CA ALA A 300 -6.69 -8.49 10.72
C ALA A 300 -6.95 -8.06 9.26
N GLN A 301 -6.70 -6.79 8.92
CA GLN A 301 -6.70 -6.35 7.52
C GLN A 301 -5.41 -6.79 6.83
N LEU A 302 -5.42 -6.78 5.49
CA LEU A 302 -4.23 -7.06 4.70
C LEU A 302 -3.06 -6.21 5.20
N SER A 303 -1.98 -6.87 5.57
CA SER A 303 -0.73 -6.22 5.94
C SER A 303 -0.09 -5.55 4.72
N ALA A 304 0.82 -4.61 4.97
CA ALA A 304 1.61 -4.00 3.92
C ALA A 304 2.28 -5.08 3.06
N VAL A 305 2.28 -4.87 1.75
CA VAL A 305 3.08 -5.67 0.81
C VAL A 305 4.57 -5.33 0.98
N GLU A 306 4.86 -4.11 1.43
CA GLU A 306 6.17 -3.63 1.84
C GLU A 306 6.49 -4.13 3.27
N THR A 307 7.64 -3.79 3.80
CA THR A 307 8.19 -4.15 5.12
C THR A 307 7.16 -3.95 6.24
N GLY A 308 6.09 -4.72 6.27
CA GLY A 308 4.97 -4.58 7.20
C GLY A 308 4.92 -5.76 8.18
N GLY A 309 4.27 -5.51 9.30
CA GLY A 309 4.10 -6.53 10.35
C GLY A 309 4.27 -5.96 11.74
N ALA A 310 4.99 -4.84 11.87
CA ALA A 310 5.26 -4.22 13.16
C ALA A 310 3.97 -3.89 13.93
N PHE A 311 2.95 -3.30 13.27
CA PHE A 311 1.68 -3.02 13.94
C PHE A 311 1.02 -4.29 14.49
N GLY A 312 0.96 -5.35 13.69
CA GLY A 312 0.39 -6.65 14.11
C GLY A 312 1.23 -7.33 15.20
N MET A 313 2.56 -7.24 15.12
CA MET A 313 3.48 -7.72 16.15
C MET A 313 3.23 -6.99 17.47
N LEU A 314 3.21 -5.66 17.47
CA LEU A 314 2.95 -4.86 18.67
C LEU A 314 1.57 -5.14 19.27
N ALA A 315 0.54 -5.28 18.41
CA ALA A 315 -0.81 -5.60 18.87
C ALA A 315 -0.88 -6.97 19.57
N ARG A 316 -0.08 -7.96 19.16
CA ARG A 316 -0.02 -9.29 19.78
C ARG A 316 0.90 -9.36 21.00
N ARG A 317 2.00 -8.59 21.02
CA ARG A 317 3.03 -8.64 22.07
C ARG A 317 2.72 -7.75 23.26
N ARG A 318 1.85 -6.77 23.09
CA ARG A 318 1.49 -5.84 24.14
C ARG A 318 0.23 -6.29 24.88
N ASP A 319 0.31 -6.37 26.21
CA ASP A 319 -0.84 -6.63 27.04
C ASP A 319 -1.87 -5.49 26.95
N GLN A 320 -3.13 -5.84 26.80
CA GLN A 320 -4.26 -4.90 26.87
C GLN A 320 -4.17 -3.70 25.89
N VAL A 321 -4.00 -3.96 24.61
CA VAL A 321 -4.09 -2.92 23.59
C VAL A 321 -5.51 -2.32 23.54
N PRO A 322 -5.67 -0.99 23.51
CA PRO A 322 -6.96 -0.35 23.28
C PRO A 322 -7.56 -0.80 21.94
N GLU A 323 -8.72 -1.45 22.00
CA GLU A 323 -9.41 -1.98 20.84
C GLU A 323 -10.85 -1.47 20.78
N LEU A 324 -11.29 -1.08 19.59
CA LEU A 324 -12.67 -0.74 19.28
C LEU A 324 -13.35 -1.98 18.70
N THR A 325 -14.33 -2.52 19.40
CA THR A 325 -14.96 -3.79 19.04
C THR A 325 -16.29 -3.63 18.30
N ASP A 326 -16.96 -2.48 18.43
CA ASP A 326 -18.25 -2.26 17.81
C ASP A 326 -18.13 -1.81 16.35
N VAL A 327 -18.62 -2.64 15.43
CA VAL A 327 -18.59 -2.37 13.98
C VAL A 327 -19.94 -1.79 13.56
N ARG A 328 -19.95 -0.54 13.06
CA ARG A 328 -21.14 0.22 12.68
C ARG A 328 -21.37 0.32 11.17
N ARG A 329 -20.54 -0.35 10.39
CA ARG A 329 -20.62 -0.31 8.93
C ARG A 329 -21.84 -1.06 8.41
N PHE A 330 -22.22 -2.13 9.10
CA PHE A 330 -23.30 -3.01 8.67
C PHE A 330 -24.64 -2.57 9.25
N ALA A 331 -25.66 -2.56 8.41
CA ALA A 331 -27.04 -2.33 8.83
C ALA A 331 -27.65 -3.56 9.51
N ASN A 332 -27.21 -4.76 9.12
CA ASN A 332 -27.68 -6.03 9.62
C ASN A 332 -26.79 -6.54 10.75
N GLU A 333 -27.37 -6.94 11.87
CA GLU A 333 -26.60 -7.44 13.02
C GLU A 333 -25.88 -8.76 12.72
N TRP A 334 -26.48 -9.63 11.89
CA TRP A 334 -25.83 -10.87 11.46
C TRP A 334 -24.53 -10.60 10.66
N GLU A 335 -24.52 -9.62 9.75
CA GLU A 335 -23.32 -9.24 8.98
C GLU A 335 -22.21 -8.74 9.90
N LYS A 336 -22.58 -7.95 10.90
CA LYS A 336 -21.67 -7.46 11.93
C LYS A 336 -21.02 -8.63 12.67
N THR A 337 -21.83 -9.58 13.16
CA THR A 337 -21.35 -10.76 13.89
C THR A 337 -20.49 -11.66 13.01
N ALA A 338 -20.96 -11.97 11.80
CA ALA A 338 -20.26 -12.82 10.86
C ALA A 338 -18.92 -12.19 10.41
N SER A 339 -18.89 -10.88 10.15
CA SER A 339 -17.66 -10.18 9.76
C SER A 339 -16.61 -10.18 10.86
N LEU A 340 -17.02 -10.09 12.13
CA LEU A 340 -16.12 -10.22 13.29
C LEU A 340 -15.63 -11.66 13.43
N GLY A 341 -16.48 -12.66 13.21
CA GLY A 341 -16.08 -14.06 13.17
C GLY A 341 -15.01 -14.33 12.12
N LEU A 342 -15.23 -13.87 10.88
CA LEU A 342 -14.25 -13.98 9.80
C LEU A 342 -12.93 -13.27 10.11
N ARG A 343 -12.98 -12.12 10.77
CA ARG A 343 -11.79 -11.38 11.22
C ARG A 343 -10.90 -12.22 12.15
N HIS A 344 -11.49 -13.09 12.93
CA HIS A 344 -10.79 -14.01 13.83
C HIS A 344 -10.52 -15.40 13.23
N GLY A 345 -10.81 -15.58 11.93
CA GLY A 345 -10.58 -16.84 11.21
C GLY A 345 -11.64 -17.90 11.47
N ASN A 346 -12.79 -17.54 12.06
CA ASN A 346 -13.91 -18.48 12.21
C ASN A 346 -14.60 -18.69 10.85
N THR A 347 -14.36 -19.85 10.26
CA THR A 347 -14.92 -20.24 8.97
C THR A 347 -16.42 -20.55 9.02
N ASP A 348 -16.97 -20.92 10.17
CA ASP A 348 -18.41 -21.17 10.37
C ASP A 348 -19.25 -19.91 10.06
N SER A 349 -18.63 -18.75 10.20
CA SER A 349 -19.27 -17.49 9.79
C SER A 349 -19.59 -17.40 8.29
N LEU A 350 -18.98 -18.25 7.44
CA LEU A 350 -19.28 -18.32 6.02
C LEU A 350 -20.67 -18.90 5.77
N ASP A 351 -21.15 -19.78 6.63
CA ASP A 351 -22.48 -20.40 6.51
C ASP A 351 -23.57 -19.32 6.56
N GLU A 352 -23.40 -18.30 7.41
CA GLU A 352 -24.31 -17.15 7.49
C GLU A 352 -24.41 -16.38 6.16
N TYR A 353 -23.28 -16.25 5.44
CA TYR A 353 -23.26 -15.61 4.12
C TYR A 353 -23.85 -16.52 3.06
N GLN A 354 -23.61 -17.82 3.14
CA GLN A 354 -24.14 -18.81 2.18
C GLN A 354 -25.65 -18.94 2.28
N GLU A 355 -26.21 -19.07 3.49
CA GLU A 355 -27.65 -19.16 3.73
C GLU A 355 -28.41 -17.94 3.21
N ARG A 356 -27.75 -16.78 3.14
CA ARG A 356 -28.35 -15.53 2.65
C ARG A 356 -28.00 -15.21 1.20
N GLY A 357 -27.45 -16.18 0.47
CA GLY A 357 -27.12 -16.04 -0.96
C GLY A 357 -26.03 -14.98 -1.23
N ARG A 358 -25.16 -14.74 -0.25
CA ARG A 358 -24.04 -13.78 -0.39
C ARG A 358 -22.75 -14.45 -0.89
N LEU A 359 -22.71 -15.78 -0.91
CA LEU A 359 -21.65 -16.56 -1.51
C LEU A 359 -22.18 -17.20 -2.78
N LEU A 360 -21.50 -16.94 -3.89
CA LEU A 360 -21.77 -17.54 -5.18
C LEU A 360 -20.54 -18.37 -5.56
N ASP A 361 -20.76 -19.51 -6.21
CA ASP A 361 -19.72 -20.35 -6.77
C ASP A 361 -19.96 -20.61 -8.27
N GLY A 362 -18.90 -20.99 -8.97
CA GLY A 362 -18.95 -21.26 -10.40
C GLY A 362 -17.56 -21.20 -11.02
N ASP A 363 -17.51 -21.37 -12.33
CA ASP A 363 -16.30 -21.10 -13.09
C ASP A 363 -16.01 -19.60 -13.20
N ALA A 364 -14.83 -19.26 -13.71
CA ALA A 364 -14.36 -17.87 -13.75
C ALA A 364 -15.25 -16.97 -14.62
N GLU A 365 -15.79 -17.50 -15.72
CA GLU A 365 -16.64 -16.78 -16.65
C GLU A 365 -18.00 -16.47 -16.01
N THR A 366 -18.66 -17.48 -15.44
CA THR A 366 -19.91 -17.34 -14.70
C THR A 366 -19.78 -16.33 -13.54
N MET A 367 -18.63 -16.36 -12.83
CA MET A 367 -18.39 -15.43 -11.73
C MET A 367 -18.19 -13.99 -12.20
N LEU A 368 -17.49 -13.79 -13.31
CA LEU A 368 -17.33 -12.46 -13.93
C LEU A 368 -18.69 -11.91 -14.39
N ASP A 369 -19.54 -12.74 -14.98
CA ASP A 369 -20.90 -12.35 -15.36
C ASP A 369 -21.74 -11.97 -14.15
N SER A 370 -21.70 -12.76 -13.10
CA SER A 370 -22.47 -12.52 -11.87
C SER A 370 -22.05 -11.20 -11.18
N ILE A 371 -20.74 -10.94 -11.08
CA ILE A 371 -20.21 -9.68 -10.53
C ILE A 371 -20.66 -8.50 -11.38
N TYR A 372 -20.57 -8.65 -12.69
CA TYR A 372 -20.92 -7.58 -13.61
C TYR A 372 -22.42 -7.22 -13.54
N GLU A 373 -23.31 -8.22 -13.59
CA GLU A 373 -24.75 -8.01 -13.50
C GLU A 373 -25.18 -7.40 -12.16
N ALA A 374 -24.56 -7.86 -11.06
CA ALA A 374 -24.80 -7.27 -9.74
C ALA A 374 -24.38 -5.78 -9.70
N TRP A 375 -23.21 -5.45 -10.25
CA TRP A 375 -22.74 -4.08 -10.34
C TRP A 375 -23.65 -3.21 -11.22
N ARG A 376 -24.12 -3.74 -12.35
CA ARG A 376 -25.05 -3.04 -13.25
C ARG A 376 -26.37 -2.72 -12.55
N THR A 377 -26.95 -3.70 -11.86
CA THR A 377 -28.18 -3.54 -11.09
C THR A 377 -28.04 -2.46 -10.01
N ASP A 378 -26.99 -2.55 -9.20
CA ASP A 378 -26.72 -1.57 -8.15
C ASP A 378 -26.56 -0.15 -8.72
N ARG A 379 -25.88 -0.03 -9.85
CA ARG A 379 -25.68 1.25 -10.53
C ARG A 379 -27.01 1.84 -11.06
N ASP A 380 -27.85 1.00 -11.66
CA ASP A 380 -29.15 1.42 -12.17
C ASP A 380 -30.08 1.86 -11.02
N GLU A 381 -29.90 1.30 -9.82
CA GLU A 381 -30.54 1.75 -8.57
C GLU A 381 -29.88 3.03 -7.99
N GLY A 382 -28.83 3.56 -8.61
CA GLY A 382 -28.11 4.76 -8.16
C GLY A 382 -27.13 4.52 -7.02
N LEU A 383 -26.81 3.26 -6.72
CA LEU A 383 -25.84 2.88 -5.70
C LEU A 383 -24.41 3.06 -6.21
N ARG A 384 -23.47 3.27 -5.28
CA ARG A 384 -22.03 3.33 -5.57
C ARG A 384 -21.38 2.02 -5.18
N THR A 385 -21.11 1.18 -6.16
CA THR A 385 -20.48 -0.13 -5.95
C THR A 385 -19.16 -0.25 -6.69
N LEU A 386 -18.31 -1.17 -6.23
CA LEU A 386 -17.03 -1.50 -6.84
C LEU A 386 -16.99 -2.99 -7.15
N MET A 387 -16.57 -3.34 -8.36
CA MET A 387 -16.17 -4.69 -8.69
C MET A 387 -14.71 -4.90 -8.25
N ILE A 388 -14.44 -6.02 -7.58
CA ILE A 388 -13.11 -6.38 -7.11
C ILE A 388 -12.75 -7.74 -7.68
N ALA A 389 -11.60 -7.87 -8.34
CA ALA A 389 -11.15 -9.10 -8.95
C ALA A 389 -9.71 -9.44 -8.55
N GLY A 390 -9.36 -10.73 -8.57
CA GLY A 390 -8.08 -11.26 -8.12
C GLY A 390 -6.92 -11.01 -9.08
N THR A 391 -7.16 -10.84 -10.38
CA THR A 391 -6.13 -10.67 -11.40
C THR A 391 -6.31 -9.39 -12.21
N GLY A 392 -5.19 -8.89 -12.80
CA GLY A 392 -5.22 -7.73 -13.69
C GLY A 392 -6.02 -7.99 -14.96
N GLU A 393 -6.03 -9.22 -15.43
CA GLU A 393 -6.79 -9.63 -16.60
C GLU A 393 -8.31 -9.54 -16.36
N MET A 394 -8.79 -10.11 -15.26
CA MET A 394 -10.20 -9.99 -14.86
C MET A 394 -10.61 -8.53 -14.64
N VAL A 395 -9.73 -7.71 -14.05
CA VAL A 395 -9.96 -6.27 -13.90
C VAL A 395 -10.12 -5.59 -15.26
N ALA A 396 -9.26 -5.94 -16.24
CA ALA A 396 -9.33 -5.37 -17.59
C ALA A 396 -10.63 -5.77 -18.29
N GLN A 397 -11.02 -7.05 -18.23
CA GLN A 397 -12.27 -7.56 -18.82
C GLN A 397 -13.52 -6.86 -18.25
N LEU A 398 -13.61 -6.76 -16.91
CA LEU A 398 -14.73 -6.07 -16.26
C LEU A 398 -14.79 -4.57 -16.61
N ASN A 399 -13.63 -3.91 -16.70
CA ASN A 399 -13.55 -2.51 -17.11
C ASN A 399 -13.96 -2.31 -18.57
N GLU A 400 -13.51 -3.18 -19.48
CA GLU A 400 -13.85 -3.12 -20.89
C GLU A 400 -15.35 -3.28 -21.09
N ARG A 401 -15.95 -4.28 -20.44
CA ARG A 401 -17.39 -4.53 -20.49
C ARG A 401 -18.20 -3.35 -19.93
N ALA A 402 -17.81 -2.84 -18.75
CA ALA A 402 -18.47 -1.69 -18.15
C ALA A 402 -18.38 -0.44 -19.03
N ARG A 403 -17.23 -0.23 -19.69
CA ARG A 403 -17.03 0.89 -20.58
C ARG A 403 -17.89 0.77 -21.86
N ALA A 404 -18.03 -0.44 -22.40
CA ALA A 404 -18.87 -0.70 -23.57
C ALA A 404 -20.33 -0.32 -23.30
N ASP A 405 -20.91 -0.77 -22.19
CA ASP A 405 -22.27 -0.43 -21.80
C ASP A 405 -22.43 1.08 -21.54
N LEU A 406 -21.42 1.73 -20.99
CA LEU A 406 -21.44 3.18 -20.75
C LEU A 406 -21.39 3.99 -22.04
N ILE A 407 -20.69 3.51 -23.04
CA ILE A 407 -20.67 4.10 -24.39
C ILE A 407 -22.04 3.91 -25.05
N GLU A 408 -22.60 2.72 -25.01
CA GLU A 408 -23.93 2.43 -25.56
C GLU A 408 -25.01 3.30 -24.91
N ALA A 409 -24.93 3.48 -23.58
CA ALA A 409 -25.83 4.36 -22.84
C ALA A 409 -25.57 5.87 -23.05
N GLY A 410 -24.54 6.25 -23.83
CA GLY A 410 -24.19 7.65 -24.09
C GLY A 410 -23.57 8.39 -22.91
N HIS A 411 -23.12 7.69 -21.89
CA HIS A 411 -22.48 8.28 -20.71
C HIS A 411 -20.98 8.52 -20.89
N VAL A 412 -20.35 7.79 -21.81
CA VAL A 412 -18.91 7.85 -22.12
C VAL A 412 -18.74 7.97 -23.63
N GLU A 413 -17.82 8.83 -24.07
CA GLU A 413 -17.43 8.91 -25.48
C GLU A 413 -16.52 7.73 -25.86
N ALA A 414 -16.78 7.10 -27.02
CA ALA A 414 -15.99 5.98 -27.52
C ALA A 414 -14.54 6.40 -27.81
N ASP A 415 -14.39 7.56 -28.43
CA ASP A 415 -13.09 8.14 -28.79
C ASP A 415 -12.44 8.80 -27.57
N GLY A 416 -11.11 8.70 -27.49
CA GLY A 416 -10.38 9.25 -26.37
C GLY A 416 -8.87 9.09 -26.47
N LEU A 417 -8.19 9.37 -25.37
CA LEU A 417 -6.74 9.22 -25.25
C LEU A 417 -6.36 7.78 -24.92
N ARG A 418 -5.39 7.25 -25.68
CA ARG A 418 -4.79 5.96 -25.33
C ARG A 418 -3.94 6.09 -24.08
N LEU A 419 -4.22 5.27 -23.08
CA LEU A 419 -3.54 5.26 -21.81
C LEU A 419 -2.30 4.36 -21.81
N HIS A 420 -1.45 4.52 -20.79
CA HIS A 420 -0.20 3.75 -20.66
C HIS A 420 -0.42 2.23 -20.60
N ASP A 421 -1.54 1.78 -20.05
CA ASP A 421 -1.92 0.35 -19.94
C ASP A 421 -2.57 -0.21 -21.22
N GLY A 422 -2.61 0.59 -22.29
CA GLY A 422 -3.18 0.22 -23.58
C GLY A 422 -4.68 0.45 -23.69
N THR A 423 -5.38 0.81 -22.61
CA THR A 423 -6.80 1.17 -22.62
C THR A 423 -7.03 2.57 -23.22
N THR A 424 -8.27 2.91 -23.50
CA THR A 424 -8.66 4.24 -23.98
C THR A 424 -9.55 4.92 -22.96
N ALA A 425 -9.37 6.21 -22.72
CA ALA A 425 -10.24 7.03 -21.88
C ALA A 425 -10.87 8.16 -22.70
N GLY A 426 -12.19 8.15 -22.84
CA GLY A 426 -13.00 9.20 -23.44
C GLY A 426 -13.62 10.13 -22.41
N VAL A 427 -14.38 11.13 -22.89
CA VAL A 427 -15.13 12.01 -21.99
C VAL A 427 -16.21 11.20 -21.28
N GLY A 428 -16.33 11.36 -19.95
CA GLY A 428 -17.23 10.59 -19.08
C GLY A 428 -16.56 9.42 -18.37
N ASP A 429 -15.40 8.94 -18.83
CA ASP A 429 -14.66 7.88 -18.15
C ASP A 429 -14.15 8.33 -16.76
N LEU A 430 -14.16 7.41 -15.80
CA LEU A 430 -13.51 7.57 -14.52
C LEU A 430 -12.07 7.07 -14.61
N VAL A 431 -11.12 7.95 -14.36
CA VAL A 431 -9.69 7.63 -14.46
C VAL A 431 -8.99 7.80 -13.12
N VAL A 432 -7.99 6.95 -12.86
CA VAL A 432 -7.14 7.03 -11.66
C VAL A 432 -5.72 7.39 -12.06
N THR A 433 -5.20 8.50 -11.56
CA THR A 433 -3.80 8.86 -11.76
C THR A 433 -2.90 8.01 -10.87
N ARG A 434 -1.89 7.37 -11.45
CA ARG A 434 -0.92 6.54 -10.71
C ARG A 434 0.42 7.21 -10.47
N LEU A 435 0.77 8.21 -11.29
CA LEU A 435 1.98 9.00 -11.10
C LEU A 435 1.67 10.21 -10.21
N ASN A 436 2.41 10.34 -9.11
CA ASN A 436 2.34 11.51 -8.24
C ASN A 436 3.25 12.62 -8.80
N ASP A 437 2.73 13.47 -9.66
CA ASP A 437 3.43 14.69 -10.08
C ASP A 437 2.65 15.93 -9.65
N ARG A 438 3.19 16.65 -8.65
CA ARG A 438 2.56 17.87 -8.11
C ARG A 438 2.55 19.04 -9.11
N ARG A 439 3.43 19.02 -10.12
CA ARG A 439 3.49 20.07 -11.16
C ARG A 439 2.33 20.00 -12.12
N LEU A 440 1.77 18.80 -12.32
CA LEU A 440 0.64 18.57 -13.21
C LEU A 440 -0.71 18.87 -12.54
N PHE A 441 -0.76 18.89 -11.19
CA PHE A 441 -1.99 19.03 -10.42
C PHE A 441 -1.88 20.18 -9.43
N THR A 442 -2.19 21.39 -9.89
CA THR A 442 -2.27 22.61 -9.04
C THR A 442 -3.56 22.68 -8.20
N GLY A 443 -4.46 21.70 -8.31
CA GLY A 443 -5.74 21.62 -7.60
C GLY A 443 -5.79 20.50 -6.57
N LYS A 444 -6.69 20.63 -5.60
CA LYS A 444 -6.85 19.83 -4.38
C LYS A 444 -7.30 18.37 -4.55
N SER A 445 -7.39 17.82 -5.75
CA SER A 445 -7.93 16.49 -5.96
C SER A 445 -6.92 15.53 -6.57
N ARG A 446 -6.29 14.72 -5.71
CA ARG A 446 -5.69 13.46 -6.08
C ARG A 446 -6.76 12.39 -5.89
N GLY A 447 -7.28 11.82 -6.95
CA GLY A 447 -8.33 10.84 -6.83
C GLY A 447 -8.86 10.40 -8.18
N VAL A 448 -9.94 9.69 -8.12
CA VAL A 448 -10.75 9.35 -9.29
C VAL A 448 -11.25 10.64 -9.92
N MET A 449 -10.89 10.88 -11.17
CA MET A 449 -11.33 12.06 -11.92
C MET A 449 -12.31 11.59 -13.00
N THR A 450 -13.44 12.29 -13.10
CA THR A 450 -14.28 12.17 -14.30
C THR A 450 -13.63 13.00 -15.38
N THR A 451 -13.41 12.42 -16.56
CA THR A 451 -12.93 13.17 -17.73
C THR A 451 -14.04 14.08 -18.20
N ALA A 452 -14.13 15.28 -17.62
CA ALA A 452 -14.86 16.38 -18.26
C ALA A 452 -14.04 16.85 -19.47
N ARG A 453 -14.72 17.32 -20.55
CA ARG A 453 -14.06 17.88 -21.75
C ARG A 453 -12.82 18.66 -21.38
N TRP A 454 -11.67 18.03 -21.57
CA TRP A 454 -10.40 18.74 -21.49
C TRP A 454 -10.35 19.64 -22.71
N PRO A 455 -10.09 20.94 -22.57
CA PRO A 455 -9.82 21.75 -23.74
C PRO A 455 -8.54 21.22 -24.36
N CYS A 456 -8.68 20.47 -25.46
CA CYS A 456 -7.56 19.94 -26.26
C CYS A 456 -6.67 21.06 -26.83
N ALA A 457 -6.97 22.33 -26.60
CA ALA A 457 -6.26 23.50 -27.10
C ALA A 457 -4.86 23.73 -26.47
N GLY A 458 -4.45 22.96 -25.45
CA GLY A 458 -3.14 23.10 -24.81
C GLY A 458 -2.14 21.97 -25.06
N TRP A 459 -2.54 20.89 -25.75
CA TRP A 459 -1.68 19.71 -25.99
C TRP A 459 -1.31 19.52 -27.48
N GLY A 460 -1.59 20.52 -28.29
CA GLY A 460 -1.08 20.61 -29.65
C GLY A 460 0.42 20.88 -29.63
N ALA A 461 1.20 19.89 -30.08
CA ALA A 461 2.59 20.03 -30.52
C ALA A 461 3.58 20.67 -29.53
N ALA A 462 3.77 20.06 -28.37
CA ALA A 462 5.02 20.22 -27.64
C ALA A 462 6.08 19.29 -28.24
N THR A 463 6.71 19.75 -29.31
CA THR A 463 7.91 19.17 -29.88
C THR A 463 9.11 19.46 -28.97
N SER A 464 9.16 18.84 -27.80
CA SER A 464 10.36 18.83 -26.96
C SER A 464 10.60 17.41 -26.43
N PRO A 465 11.79 16.82 -26.68
CA PRO A 465 12.11 15.45 -26.27
C PRO A 465 12.17 15.23 -24.76
N SER A 466 12.07 16.27 -23.94
CA SER A 466 12.13 16.21 -22.48
C SER A 466 10.79 15.99 -21.77
N ALA A 467 9.68 15.95 -22.48
CA ALA A 467 8.33 15.78 -21.93
C ALA A 467 7.80 14.34 -22.07
N LYS A 468 8.65 13.33 -21.93
CA LYS A 468 8.23 11.93 -21.77
C LYS A 468 7.71 11.65 -20.34
N HIS A 469 6.78 12.42 -19.88
CA HIS A 469 6.00 12.05 -18.70
C HIS A 469 4.73 11.35 -19.20
N SER A 470 4.82 10.02 -19.30
CA SER A 470 3.67 9.17 -19.57
C SER A 470 2.65 9.38 -18.48
N CYS A 471 1.53 10.00 -18.80
CA CYS A 471 0.38 10.08 -17.92
C CYS A 471 -0.17 8.66 -17.74
N CYS A 472 0.16 7.99 -16.62
CA CYS A 472 -0.41 6.70 -16.28
C CYS A 472 -1.85 6.92 -15.78
N LEU A 473 -2.79 6.93 -16.71
CA LEU A 473 -4.22 6.95 -16.43
C LEU A 473 -4.75 5.52 -16.64
N ARG A 474 -5.46 4.97 -15.67
CA ARG A 474 -6.24 3.75 -15.86
C ARG A 474 -7.72 4.08 -15.75
N SER A 475 -8.50 3.55 -16.67
CA SER A 475 -9.95 3.71 -16.64
C SER A 475 -10.57 2.74 -15.66
N THR A 476 -11.58 3.21 -14.99
CA THR A 476 -12.68 2.50 -14.31
C THR A 476 -12.47 1.77 -12.98
N CYS A 477 -13.59 1.53 -12.35
CA CYS A 477 -13.90 1.14 -10.98
C CYS A 477 -13.47 -0.28 -10.55
N VAL A 478 -12.58 -0.99 -11.24
CA VAL A 478 -12.15 -2.34 -10.85
C VAL A 478 -10.73 -2.33 -10.33
N ARG A 479 -10.51 -2.90 -9.16
CA ARG A 479 -9.19 -3.00 -8.53
C ARG A 479 -8.66 -4.42 -8.58
N ASN A 480 -7.37 -4.56 -8.87
CA ASN A 480 -6.64 -5.83 -8.83
C ASN A 480 -5.96 -5.99 -7.48
N SER A 481 -6.19 -7.14 -6.83
CA SER A 481 -5.57 -7.49 -5.55
C SER A 481 -4.18 -8.13 -5.66
N ASN A 482 -3.76 -8.56 -6.86
CA ASN A 482 -2.56 -9.40 -7.05
C ASN A 482 -1.42 -8.79 -7.89
N SER A 483 -1.44 -7.49 -8.21
CA SER A 483 -0.32 -6.91 -8.94
C SER A 483 0.91 -6.79 -8.04
N ALA A 484 2.06 -7.27 -8.50
CA ALA A 484 3.37 -7.15 -7.84
C ALA A 484 3.87 -5.69 -7.67
N THR A 485 3.13 -4.74 -8.20
CA THR A 485 3.20 -3.33 -7.83
C THR A 485 2.07 -3.10 -6.83
N PRO A 486 2.35 -2.69 -5.58
CA PRO A 486 1.30 -2.56 -4.59
C PRO A 486 0.21 -1.64 -5.12
N PRO A 487 -1.06 -2.09 -5.15
CA PRO A 487 -2.15 -1.16 -5.35
C PRO A 487 -2.08 -0.20 -4.17
N ARG A 488 -1.79 1.06 -4.43
CA ARG A 488 -2.00 2.08 -3.41
C ARG A 488 -3.49 2.10 -3.14
N PHE A 489 -3.89 1.39 -2.09
CA PHE A 489 -5.25 1.43 -1.58
C PHE A 489 -5.59 2.87 -1.20
N THR A 490 -6.29 3.54 -2.07
CA THR A 490 -7.05 4.70 -1.67
C THR A 490 -8.39 4.16 -1.23
N ALA A 491 -8.55 3.95 0.07
CA ALA A 491 -9.88 3.78 0.62
C ALA A 491 -10.67 5.05 0.26
N LEU A 492 -11.62 4.93 -0.65
CA LEU A 492 -12.64 5.93 -0.82
C LEU A 492 -13.45 5.93 0.48
N LYS A 493 -13.06 6.75 1.45
CA LYS A 493 -13.92 7.16 2.54
C LYS A 493 -14.96 8.08 1.92
N GLU A 494 -16.15 7.54 1.73
CA GLU A 494 -17.31 8.35 1.39
C GLU A 494 -17.56 9.42 2.45
N PRO A 495 -18.02 10.61 2.05
CA PRO A 495 -18.67 11.52 2.99
C PRO A 495 -19.93 10.81 3.52
N ALA A 496 -20.00 10.66 4.84
CA ALA A 496 -21.12 10.09 5.54
C ALA A 496 -22.39 10.92 5.27
N SER A 497 -23.20 10.47 4.32
CA SER A 497 -24.59 10.90 4.20
C SER A 497 -25.36 9.91 3.33
N THR A 498 -26.13 9.10 3.98
CA THR A 498 -27.32 8.32 3.62
C THR A 498 -27.21 6.81 3.87
N PRO A 499 -28.19 6.22 4.54
CA PRO A 499 -28.16 4.85 5.04
C PRO A 499 -28.81 3.89 4.03
N HIS A 500 -28.17 3.58 2.93
CA HIS A 500 -28.55 2.46 2.06
C HIS A 500 -27.36 1.98 1.26
N THR A 501 -26.41 1.30 1.92
CA THR A 501 -25.40 0.51 1.21
C THR A 501 -25.72 -0.97 1.40
N ARG A 502 -26.30 -1.59 0.38
CA ARG A 502 -26.23 -3.04 0.26
C ARG A 502 -24.80 -3.40 -0.17
N SER A 503 -23.98 -3.89 0.74
CA SER A 503 -22.69 -4.46 0.36
C SER A 503 -22.94 -5.87 -0.19
N LEU A 504 -22.99 -6.01 -1.49
CA LEU A 504 -22.84 -7.27 -2.18
C LEU A 504 -21.33 -7.49 -2.37
N THR A 505 -20.72 -8.29 -1.54
CA THR A 505 -19.36 -8.78 -1.78
C THR A 505 -19.47 -10.23 -2.28
N PRO A 506 -19.35 -10.51 -3.59
CA PRO A 506 -19.23 -11.87 -4.03
C PRO A 506 -17.84 -12.38 -3.62
N THR A 507 -17.81 -13.40 -2.79
CA THR A 507 -16.58 -14.08 -2.37
C THR A 507 -16.44 -15.35 -3.16
N PHE A 508 -15.34 -15.48 -3.88
CA PHE A 508 -14.99 -16.66 -4.67
C PHE A 508 -14.76 -17.90 -3.77
N ARG A 509 -15.40 -18.99 -4.08
CA ARG A 509 -15.10 -20.31 -3.53
C ARG A 509 -14.40 -21.16 -4.57
N ARG A 510 -13.14 -21.10 -4.71
CA ARG A 510 -12.13 -22.09 -5.11
C ARG A 510 -10.91 -21.42 -5.75
N GLY A 511 -9.78 -21.61 -5.11
CA GLY A 511 -8.47 -21.43 -5.73
C GLY A 511 -7.51 -20.47 -5.04
N SER A 512 -7.94 -19.66 -4.12
CA SER A 512 -6.99 -18.84 -3.35
C SER A 512 -7.47 -18.64 -1.92
N CYS A 513 -7.20 -19.62 -1.08
CA CYS A 513 -7.27 -19.49 0.38
C CYS A 513 -6.24 -18.50 0.93
N SER A 514 -5.58 -17.72 0.05
CA SER A 514 -4.51 -16.77 0.38
C SER A 514 -4.94 -15.32 0.52
N THR A 515 -6.21 -15.02 0.28
CA THR A 515 -6.73 -13.64 0.38
C THR A 515 -7.39 -13.29 1.72
N TRP A 516 -7.41 -14.24 2.67
CA TRP A 516 -7.98 -14.07 4.01
C TRP A 516 -6.95 -14.23 5.14
N ARG A 517 -5.65 -14.16 4.84
CA ARG A 517 -4.60 -14.06 5.86
C ARG A 517 -3.96 -12.69 5.89
#